data_668d64ea436c27a4d0ad47736a9d9f3f
#
_entry.id   668d64ea436c27a4d0ad47736a9d9f3f
#
_cell.length_a   1.000
_cell.length_b   1.000
_cell.length_c   1.000
_cell.angle_alpha   90.00
_cell.angle_beta   90.00
_cell.angle_gamma   90.00
#
_symmetry.space_group_name_H-M   'P 1'
#
loop_
_entity.id
_entity.type
_entity.pdbx_description
1 polymer ?
#
loop_
_entity_poly.entity_id
_entity_poly.type
_entity_poly.pdbx_seq_one_letter_code
_entity_poly.pdbx_strand_id
1 'polypeptide(L)'
;TFAILGLGAVVQILAMGVVDTVWPQWMENSWGMWLITFAPLYLIAVPVGLLLLRKVPAKPLEKHDLKPGRYIVSAIICIFMMYAGNILGTVITALLQLLPGISAGNPILGYATDNALLPKVLFMVILAPVMEEYIFRKQLIDRMHIYGEKVAVITSALMFGLFHGNLSQLFYAFALGLVFGYVYLKTGKLRYSIGLHMLINFIGSVVGPFFLEKLAVLDTMETMDMAALEPILPWLLGFGAYVLVLIG
;
A
#
# COMPACT_ATOMS: atom_id res chain seq x y z
N THR A 1 16.61 -7.47 2.23
CA THR A 1 15.16 -7.17 2.37
C THR A 1 14.50 -8.17 3.32
N PHE A 2 14.63 -9.50 3.12
CA PHE A 2 14.03 -10.50 4.03
C PHE A 2 14.49 -10.37 5.49
N ALA A 3 15.76 -10.01 5.74
CA ALA A 3 16.27 -9.78 7.10
C ALA A 3 15.56 -8.57 7.75
N ILE A 4 15.26 -7.50 6.99
CA ILE A 4 14.50 -6.34 7.49
C ILE A 4 13.08 -6.77 7.84
N LEU A 5 12.45 -7.56 6.97
CA LEU A 5 11.09 -8.07 7.19
C LEU A 5 11.01 -8.97 8.42
N GLY A 6 11.90 -9.96 8.50
CA GLY A 6 11.95 -10.89 9.63
C GLY A 6 12.20 -10.16 10.94
N LEU A 7 13.17 -9.24 10.98
CA LEU A 7 13.45 -8.43 12.15
C LEU A 7 12.25 -7.53 12.49
N GLY A 8 11.63 -6.89 11.48
CA GLY A 8 10.45 -6.05 11.67
C GLY A 8 9.29 -6.82 12.29
N ALA A 9 8.99 -8.01 11.76
CA ALA A 9 7.94 -8.88 12.29
C ALA A 9 8.22 -9.30 13.76
N VAL A 10 9.43 -9.73 14.06
CA VAL A 10 9.82 -10.12 15.43
C VAL A 10 9.68 -8.93 16.39
N VAL A 11 10.24 -7.77 16.02
CA VAL A 11 10.16 -6.58 16.89
C VAL A 11 8.72 -6.11 17.04
N GLN A 12 7.91 -6.17 15.99
CA GLN A 12 6.50 -5.82 16.05
C GLN A 12 5.70 -6.74 16.98
N ILE A 13 5.89 -8.07 16.87
CA ILE A 13 5.22 -9.04 17.75
C ILE A 13 5.60 -8.79 19.22
N LEU A 14 6.88 -8.56 19.49
CA LEU A 14 7.35 -8.26 20.83
C LEU A 14 6.78 -6.94 21.36
N ALA A 15 6.76 -5.88 20.52
CA ALA A 15 6.20 -4.59 20.88
C ALA A 15 4.70 -4.70 21.18
N MET A 16 3.94 -5.40 20.34
CA MET A 16 2.52 -5.65 20.57
C MET A 16 2.28 -6.40 21.88
N GLY A 17 3.03 -7.47 22.15
CA GLY A 17 2.89 -8.23 23.40
C GLY A 17 3.22 -7.42 24.65
N VAL A 18 4.26 -6.57 24.59
CA VAL A 18 4.59 -5.67 25.71
C VAL A 18 3.51 -4.62 25.93
N VAL A 19 3.03 -3.98 24.86
CA VAL A 19 1.99 -2.93 24.98
C VAL A 19 0.67 -3.52 25.44
N ASP A 20 0.26 -4.67 24.93
CA ASP A 20 -0.96 -5.36 25.37
C ASP A 20 -0.92 -5.70 26.87
N THR A 21 0.26 -6.05 27.39
CA THR A 21 0.44 -6.40 28.80
C THR A 21 0.55 -5.17 29.72
N VAL A 22 1.28 -4.13 29.30
CA VAL A 22 1.66 -3.01 30.17
C VAL A 22 0.73 -1.80 30.00
N TRP A 23 0.25 -1.57 28.77
CA TRP A 23 -0.59 -0.43 28.40
C TRP A 23 -1.70 -0.84 27.43
N PRO A 24 -2.63 -1.75 27.80
CA PRO A 24 -3.66 -2.28 26.91
C PRO A 24 -4.54 -1.19 26.28
N GLN A 25 -4.76 -0.07 26.99
CA GLN A 25 -5.51 1.07 26.46
C GLN A 25 -4.93 1.69 25.17
N TRP A 26 -3.63 1.47 24.88
CA TRP A 26 -3.01 1.91 23.63
C TRP A 26 -3.42 1.05 22.45
N MET A 27 -3.80 -0.21 22.71
CA MET A 27 -4.32 -1.10 21.67
C MET A 27 -5.72 -0.71 21.19
N GLU A 28 -6.48 -0.02 22.03
CA GLU A 28 -7.82 0.48 21.72
C GLU A 28 -7.81 1.87 21.08
N ASN A 29 -6.68 2.56 21.13
CA ASN A 29 -6.51 3.89 20.58
C ASN A 29 -5.91 3.82 19.16
N SER A 30 -6.57 4.49 18.20
CA SER A 30 -6.08 4.52 16.81
C SER A 30 -4.61 4.97 16.70
N TRP A 31 -4.19 6.01 17.42
CA TRP A 31 -2.79 6.44 17.39
C TRP A 31 -1.83 5.39 17.96
N GLY A 32 -2.22 4.74 19.03
CA GLY A 32 -1.44 3.66 19.65
C GLY A 32 -1.26 2.51 18.65
N MET A 33 -2.35 2.04 18.04
CA MET A 33 -2.31 0.97 17.03
C MET A 33 -1.42 1.33 15.83
N TRP A 34 -1.52 2.55 15.31
CA TRP A 34 -0.69 2.99 14.20
C TRP A 34 0.79 3.08 14.57
N LEU A 35 1.10 3.63 15.75
CA LEU A 35 2.48 3.72 16.24
C LEU A 35 3.09 2.32 16.46
N ILE A 36 2.37 1.41 17.11
CA ILE A 36 2.84 0.05 17.38
C ILE A 36 3.07 -0.72 16.07
N THR A 37 2.25 -0.47 15.06
CA THR A 37 2.39 -1.12 13.75
C THR A 37 3.62 -0.62 12.97
N PHE A 38 3.83 0.69 12.95
CA PHE A 38 4.83 1.30 12.05
C PHE A 38 6.18 1.59 12.73
N ALA A 39 6.20 1.96 14.02
CA ALA A 39 7.43 2.34 14.70
C ALA A 39 8.48 1.21 14.76
N PRO A 40 8.15 -0.06 15.11
CA PRO A 40 9.12 -1.15 15.12
C PRO A 40 9.79 -1.36 13.77
N LEU A 41 9.01 -1.29 12.70
CA LEU A 41 9.53 -1.47 11.35
C LEU A 41 10.45 -0.30 10.95
N TYR A 42 9.97 0.94 11.09
CA TYR A 42 10.67 2.10 10.54
C TYR A 42 11.77 2.64 11.45
N LEU A 43 11.65 2.52 12.78
CA LEU A 43 12.65 3.02 13.72
C LEU A 43 13.71 1.98 14.10
N ILE A 44 13.44 0.69 13.93
CA ILE A 44 14.36 -0.38 14.33
C ILE A 44 14.78 -1.21 13.12
N ALA A 45 13.84 -1.91 12.47
CA ALA A 45 14.18 -2.86 11.43
C ALA A 45 14.82 -2.23 10.18
N VAL A 46 14.30 -1.08 9.75
CA VAL A 46 14.85 -0.36 8.59
C VAL A 46 16.24 0.19 8.88
N PRO A 47 16.54 0.93 9.97
CA PRO A 47 17.90 1.35 10.31
C PRO A 47 18.89 0.20 10.41
N VAL A 48 18.52 -0.90 11.08
CA VAL A 48 19.39 -2.10 11.15
C VAL A 48 19.64 -2.68 9.76
N GLY A 49 18.60 -2.80 8.95
CA GLY A 49 18.72 -3.26 7.56
C GLY A 49 19.61 -2.37 6.71
N LEU A 50 19.54 -1.06 6.88
CA LEU A 50 20.41 -0.09 6.19
C LEU A 50 21.87 -0.22 6.65
N LEU A 51 22.10 -0.48 7.94
CA LEU A 51 23.43 -0.76 8.47
C LEU A 51 24.04 -2.00 7.84
N LEU A 52 23.27 -3.08 7.68
CA LEU A 52 23.71 -4.30 6.99
C LEU A 52 24.03 -4.04 5.50
N LEU A 53 23.25 -3.17 4.84
CA LEU A 53 23.45 -2.80 3.44
C LEU A 53 24.66 -1.88 3.19
N ARG A 54 25.23 -1.25 4.22
CA ARG A 54 26.39 -0.33 4.06
C ARG A 54 27.58 -0.96 3.34
N LYS A 55 27.77 -2.25 3.48
CA LYS A 55 28.87 -3.01 2.84
C LYS A 55 28.59 -3.39 1.38
N VAL A 56 27.34 -3.24 0.91
CA VAL A 56 26.95 -3.56 -0.47
C VAL A 56 26.99 -2.27 -1.29
N PRO A 57 27.89 -2.17 -2.30
CA PRO A 57 28.02 -0.96 -3.09
C PRO A 57 26.72 -0.65 -3.83
N ALA A 58 26.35 0.62 -3.87
CA ALA A 58 25.26 1.15 -4.64
C ALA A 58 25.76 2.05 -5.76
N LYS A 59 25.19 1.95 -6.94
CA LYS A 59 25.44 2.84 -8.06
C LYS A 59 24.20 3.69 -8.28
N PRO A 60 24.19 4.97 -7.85
CA PRO A 60 23.03 5.85 -8.06
C PRO A 60 22.72 6.03 -9.53
N LEU A 61 21.43 6.11 -9.83
CA LEU A 61 20.93 6.35 -11.19
C LEU A 61 21.10 7.83 -11.58
N GLU A 62 21.28 8.08 -12.88
CA GLU A 62 21.23 9.43 -13.43
C GLU A 62 19.84 10.04 -13.25
N LYS A 63 19.82 11.36 -12.98
CA LYS A 63 18.57 12.07 -12.66
C LYS A 63 17.99 12.75 -13.89
N HIS A 64 16.78 12.33 -14.29
CA HIS A 64 16.02 12.91 -15.39
C HIS A 64 14.64 13.37 -14.93
N ASP A 65 14.09 14.40 -15.59
CA ASP A 65 12.73 14.82 -15.31
C ASP A 65 11.72 14.01 -16.10
N LEU A 66 10.62 13.64 -15.44
CA LEU A 66 9.48 13.01 -16.06
C LEU A 66 8.54 14.09 -16.62
N LYS A 67 8.20 13.98 -17.91
CA LYS A 67 7.23 14.89 -18.53
C LYS A 67 5.85 14.72 -17.87
N PRO A 68 5.09 15.82 -17.62
CA PRO A 68 3.78 15.73 -16.95
C PRO A 68 2.82 14.72 -17.57
N GLY A 69 2.71 14.67 -18.90
CA GLY A 69 1.84 13.71 -19.58
C GLY A 69 2.23 12.25 -19.31
N ARG A 70 3.54 11.94 -19.25
CA ARG A 70 4.00 10.59 -18.88
C ARG A 70 3.71 10.26 -17.41
N TYR A 71 3.77 11.24 -16.52
CA TYR A 71 3.40 11.06 -15.12
C TYR A 71 1.92 10.73 -14.97
N ILE A 72 1.04 11.46 -15.69
CA ILE A 72 -0.41 11.20 -15.72
C ILE A 72 -0.70 9.79 -16.26
N VAL A 73 -0.08 9.42 -17.38
CA VAL A 73 -0.23 8.04 -17.92
C VAL A 73 0.23 6.99 -16.92
N SER A 74 1.36 7.23 -16.21
CA SER A 74 1.81 6.31 -15.15
C SER A 74 0.80 6.22 -14.01
N ALA A 75 0.15 7.32 -13.63
CA ALA A 75 -0.88 7.33 -12.60
C ALA A 75 -2.12 6.51 -13.02
N ILE A 76 -2.57 6.67 -14.26
CA ILE A 76 -3.69 5.90 -14.81
C ILE A 76 -3.35 4.39 -14.83
N ILE A 77 -2.14 4.03 -15.27
CA ILE A 77 -1.67 2.64 -15.25
C ILE A 77 -1.65 2.10 -13.81
N CYS A 78 -1.16 2.88 -12.84
CA CYS A 78 -1.16 2.48 -11.43
C CYS A 78 -2.58 2.22 -10.91
N ILE A 79 -3.54 3.09 -11.21
CA ILE A 79 -4.93 2.92 -10.81
C ILE A 79 -5.50 1.62 -11.40
N PHE A 80 -5.30 1.39 -12.69
CA PHE A 80 -5.73 0.15 -13.35
C PHE A 80 -5.09 -1.09 -12.69
N MET A 81 -3.76 -1.08 -12.48
CA MET A 81 -3.03 -2.19 -11.86
C MET A 81 -3.46 -2.46 -10.42
N MET A 82 -3.79 -1.41 -9.66
CA MET A 82 -4.32 -1.54 -8.30
C MET A 82 -5.63 -2.33 -8.31
N TYR A 83 -6.60 -1.96 -9.15
CA TYR A 83 -7.89 -2.66 -9.19
C TYR A 83 -7.79 -4.04 -9.79
N ALA A 84 -7.09 -4.21 -10.91
CA ALA A 84 -6.92 -5.52 -11.55
C ALA A 84 -6.20 -6.51 -10.61
N GLY A 85 -5.14 -6.07 -9.96
CA GLY A 85 -4.40 -6.89 -9.02
C GLY A 85 -5.18 -7.17 -7.72
N ASN A 86 -6.00 -6.23 -7.25
CA ASN A 86 -6.88 -6.44 -6.10
C ASN A 86 -7.97 -7.47 -6.40
N ILE A 87 -8.63 -7.38 -7.56
CA ILE A 87 -9.61 -8.37 -8.00
C ILE A 87 -8.95 -9.76 -8.07
N LEU A 88 -7.79 -9.87 -8.71
CA LEU A 88 -7.05 -11.14 -8.81
C LEU A 88 -6.72 -11.70 -7.42
N GLY A 89 -6.18 -10.88 -6.52
CA GLY A 89 -5.85 -11.27 -5.15
C GLY A 89 -7.07 -11.72 -4.35
N THR A 90 -8.18 -11.01 -4.49
CA THR A 90 -9.45 -11.36 -3.83
C THR A 90 -10.00 -12.69 -4.34
N VAL A 91 -10.02 -12.90 -5.67
CA VAL A 91 -10.49 -14.16 -6.26
C VAL A 91 -9.63 -15.33 -5.79
N ILE A 92 -8.31 -15.20 -5.85
CA ILE A 92 -7.39 -16.26 -5.41
C ILE A 92 -7.57 -16.55 -3.91
N THR A 93 -7.67 -15.50 -3.09
CA THR A 93 -7.93 -15.68 -1.64
C THR A 93 -9.24 -16.38 -1.37
N ALA A 94 -10.31 -16.00 -2.08
CA ALA A 94 -11.62 -16.64 -1.96
C ALA A 94 -11.58 -18.13 -2.37
N LEU A 95 -10.87 -18.46 -3.47
CA LEU A 95 -10.71 -19.85 -3.90
C LEU A 95 -9.93 -20.69 -2.87
N LEU A 96 -8.89 -20.12 -2.26
CA LEU A 96 -8.11 -20.82 -1.23
C LEU A 96 -8.93 -21.05 0.05
N GLN A 97 -9.85 -20.15 0.40
CA GLN A 97 -10.75 -20.31 1.54
C GLN A 97 -11.76 -21.45 1.38
N LEU A 98 -11.95 -21.96 0.16
CA LEU A 98 -12.76 -23.17 -0.07
C LEU A 98 -12.05 -24.44 0.41
N LEU A 99 -10.74 -24.39 0.66
CA LEU A 99 -9.98 -25.52 1.18
C LEU A 99 -10.10 -25.60 2.71
N PRO A 100 -10.32 -26.80 3.28
CA PRO A 100 -10.46 -26.96 4.72
C PRO A 100 -9.25 -26.47 5.49
N GLY A 101 -9.47 -25.72 6.56
CA GLY A 101 -8.43 -25.25 7.47
C GLY A 101 -7.66 -24.02 6.99
N ILE A 102 -7.98 -23.44 5.83
CA ILE A 102 -7.37 -22.20 5.35
C ILE A 102 -8.26 -21.01 5.76
N SER A 103 -7.71 -20.15 6.61
CA SER A 103 -8.28 -18.84 6.92
C SER A 103 -7.34 -17.76 6.35
N ALA A 104 -7.76 -17.09 5.30
CA ALA A 104 -7.00 -16.00 4.68
C ALA A 104 -7.85 -14.72 4.75
N GLY A 105 -7.36 -13.72 5.48
CA GLY A 105 -7.98 -12.41 5.59
C GLY A 105 -7.13 -11.33 4.92
N ASN A 106 -7.72 -10.17 4.73
CA ASN A 106 -6.97 -8.97 4.37
C ASN A 106 -6.68 -8.16 5.65
N PRO A 107 -5.46 -8.20 6.21
CA PRO A 107 -5.15 -7.52 7.47
C PRO A 107 -5.26 -5.99 7.38
N ILE A 108 -5.18 -5.42 6.18
CA ILE A 108 -5.33 -3.97 5.98
C ILE A 108 -6.79 -3.51 6.09
N LEU A 109 -7.76 -4.39 5.96
CA LEU A 109 -9.17 -3.99 5.98
C LEU A 109 -9.52 -3.26 7.29
N GLY A 110 -9.03 -3.75 8.43
CA GLY A 110 -9.22 -3.10 9.73
C GLY A 110 -8.65 -1.67 9.78
N TYR A 111 -7.48 -1.45 9.21
CA TYR A 111 -6.88 -0.11 9.14
C TYR A 111 -7.59 0.79 8.13
N ALA A 112 -8.04 0.25 7.01
CA ALA A 112 -8.77 1.01 5.99
C ALA A 112 -10.15 1.47 6.50
N THR A 113 -10.80 0.67 7.36
CA THR A 113 -12.09 0.99 7.99
C THR A 113 -11.97 1.80 9.30
N ASP A 114 -10.76 2.01 9.82
CA ASP A 114 -10.55 2.91 10.95
C ASP A 114 -11.01 4.35 10.58
N ASN A 115 -11.87 4.93 11.42
CA ASN A 115 -12.42 6.26 11.19
C ASN A 115 -11.46 7.40 11.54
N ALA A 116 -10.29 7.10 12.11
CA ALA A 116 -9.27 8.09 12.43
C ALA A 116 -8.51 8.53 11.16
N LEU A 117 -9.05 9.52 10.45
CA LEU A 117 -8.52 10.01 9.19
C LEU A 117 -7.07 10.50 9.30
N LEU A 118 -6.74 11.24 10.37
CA LEU A 118 -5.41 11.85 10.51
C LEU A 118 -4.28 10.83 10.64
N PRO A 119 -4.30 9.84 11.56
CA PRO A 119 -3.28 8.79 11.58
C PRO A 119 -3.26 7.97 10.30
N LYS A 120 -4.41 7.64 9.70
CA LYS A 120 -4.49 6.93 8.42
C LYS A 120 -3.73 7.67 7.31
N VAL A 121 -3.99 8.97 7.13
CA VAL A 121 -3.29 9.79 6.12
C VAL A 121 -1.80 9.88 6.44
N LEU A 122 -1.44 10.14 7.70
CA LEU A 122 -0.04 10.26 8.09
C LEU A 122 0.75 8.98 7.85
N PHE A 123 0.24 7.83 8.32
CA PHE A 123 0.98 6.56 8.28
C PHE A 123 0.85 5.86 6.92
N MET A 124 -0.38 5.68 6.39
CA MET A 124 -0.57 4.92 5.14
C MET A 124 -0.30 5.75 3.89
N VAL A 125 -0.74 7.03 3.86
CA VAL A 125 -0.65 7.81 2.62
C VAL A 125 0.69 8.51 2.50
N ILE A 126 1.31 8.93 3.60
CA ILE A 126 2.55 9.72 3.55
C ILE A 126 3.76 8.88 3.96
N LEU A 127 3.79 8.39 5.20
CA LEU A 127 4.99 7.81 5.79
C LEU A 127 5.35 6.48 5.13
N ALA A 128 4.39 5.57 4.96
CA ALA A 128 4.62 4.27 4.34
C ALA A 128 5.18 4.42 2.91
N PRO A 129 4.55 5.17 1.98
CA PRO A 129 5.10 5.36 0.64
C PRO A 129 6.52 5.92 0.62
N VAL A 130 6.82 6.91 1.47
CA VAL A 130 8.18 7.49 1.53
C VAL A 130 9.20 6.43 1.94
N MET A 131 8.92 5.67 3.00
CA MET A 131 9.84 4.67 3.52
C MET A 131 9.97 3.47 2.59
N GLU A 132 8.88 3.01 2.02
CA GLU A 132 8.87 1.87 1.12
C GLU A 132 9.54 2.18 -0.20
N GLU A 133 9.28 3.33 -0.81
CA GLU A 133 10.00 3.74 -2.02
C GLU A 133 11.49 3.94 -1.76
N TYR A 134 11.87 4.46 -0.58
CA TYR A 134 13.27 4.54 -0.21
C TYR A 134 13.91 3.14 -0.11
N ILE A 135 13.27 2.17 0.50
CA ILE A 135 13.79 0.80 0.65
C ILE A 135 13.84 0.08 -0.69
N PHE A 136 12.70 0.01 -1.40
CA PHE A 136 12.57 -0.84 -2.58
C PHE A 136 13.13 -0.19 -3.85
N ARG A 137 13.10 1.14 -3.97
CA ARG A 137 13.66 1.82 -5.16
C ARG A 137 15.08 2.29 -4.89
N LYS A 138 15.28 3.19 -3.92
CA LYS A 138 16.60 3.75 -3.67
C LYS A 138 17.62 2.71 -3.21
N GLN A 139 17.28 1.91 -2.21
CA GLN A 139 18.25 0.96 -1.67
C GLN A 139 18.41 -0.28 -2.53
N LEU A 140 17.33 -0.81 -3.09
CA LEU A 140 17.40 -2.07 -3.82
C LEU A 140 17.75 -1.87 -5.30
N ILE A 141 17.08 -0.97 -6.02
CA ILE A 141 17.35 -0.77 -7.47
C ILE A 141 18.75 -0.19 -7.68
N ASP A 142 19.23 0.78 -6.87
CA ASP A 142 20.58 1.33 -7.01
C ASP A 142 21.69 0.28 -6.82
N ARG A 143 21.38 -0.87 -6.22
CA ARG A 143 22.32 -2.00 -6.07
C ARG A 143 22.15 -3.08 -7.10
N MET A 144 20.94 -3.22 -7.65
CA MET A 144 20.61 -4.34 -8.52
C MET A 144 20.67 -4.01 -10.03
N HIS A 145 20.55 -2.74 -10.42
CA HIS A 145 20.50 -2.38 -11.84
C HIS A 145 21.81 -2.69 -12.61
N ILE A 146 22.92 -2.89 -11.90
CA ILE A 146 24.19 -3.36 -12.48
C ILE A 146 24.08 -4.78 -13.08
N TYR A 147 23.12 -5.58 -12.59
CA TYR A 147 22.81 -6.93 -13.11
C TYR A 147 21.78 -6.92 -14.23
N GLY A 148 21.30 -5.73 -14.61
CA GLY A 148 20.31 -5.48 -15.64
C GLY A 148 19.06 -4.78 -15.14
N GLU A 149 18.55 -3.85 -15.94
CA GLU A 149 17.39 -3.01 -15.60
C GLU A 149 16.14 -3.84 -15.28
N LYS A 150 15.84 -4.86 -16.12
CA LYS A 150 14.68 -5.74 -15.94
C LYS A 150 14.79 -6.53 -14.62
N VAL A 151 15.97 -7.08 -14.35
CA VAL A 151 16.23 -7.84 -13.11
C VAL A 151 15.98 -6.96 -11.89
N ALA A 152 16.51 -5.74 -11.89
CA ALA A 152 16.34 -4.81 -10.78
C ALA A 152 14.87 -4.46 -10.52
N VAL A 153 14.12 -4.13 -11.58
CA VAL A 153 12.69 -3.75 -11.46
C VAL A 153 11.85 -4.93 -11.01
N ILE A 154 12.01 -6.11 -11.64
CA ILE A 154 11.24 -7.31 -11.26
C ILE A 154 11.54 -7.75 -9.82
N THR A 155 12.83 -7.78 -9.44
CA THR A 155 13.19 -8.14 -8.06
C THR A 155 12.66 -7.14 -7.05
N SER A 156 12.76 -5.84 -7.34
CA SER A 156 12.19 -4.79 -6.48
C SER A 156 10.68 -4.94 -6.33
N ALA A 157 9.97 -5.18 -7.43
CA ALA A 157 8.52 -5.37 -7.44
C ALA A 157 8.10 -6.63 -6.67
N LEU A 158 8.80 -7.75 -6.88
CA LEU A 158 8.53 -9.00 -6.19
C LEU A 158 8.74 -8.86 -4.68
N MET A 159 9.86 -8.24 -4.27
CA MET A 159 10.15 -7.97 -2.87
C MET A 159 9.11 -7.03 -2.25
N PHE A 160 8.63 -6.06 -3.01
CA PHE A 160 7.58 -5.14 -2.59
C PHE A 160 6.24 -5.85 -2.39
N GLY A 161 5.84 -6.72 -3.33
CA GLY A 161 4.63 -7.53 -3.19
C GLY A 161 4.69 -8.47 -1.98
N LEU A 162 5.81 -9.20 -1.83
CA LEU A 162 6.03 -10.12 -0.71
C LEU A 162 6.13 -9.42 0.66
N PHE A 163 6.55 -8.15 0.67
CA PHE A 163 6.63 -7.33 1.88
C PHE A 163 5.28 -7.19 2.59
N HIS A 164 4.18 -7.19 1.86
CA HIS A 164 2.84 -7.06 2.43
C HIS A 164 2.36 -8.29 3.20
N GLY A 165 3.02 -9.45 3.03
CA GLY A 165 2.78 -10.66 3.83
C GLY A 165 1.41 -11.33 3.65
N ASN A 166 0.62 -10.91 2.68
CA ASN A 166 -0.69 -11.50 2.40
C ASN A 166 -1.00 -11.54 0.90
N LEU A 167 -1.83 -12.51 0.52
CA LEU A 167 -2.17 -12.79 -0.88
C LEU A 167 -3.05 -11.71 -1.50
N SER A 168 -3.94 -11.12 -0.73
CA SER A 168 -4.86 -10.08 -1.23
C SER A 168 -4.09 -8.87 -1.75
N GLN A 169 -2.93 -8.56 -1.14
CA GLN A 169 -2.11 -7.42 -1.53
C GLN A 169 -0.98 -7.78 -2.50
N LEU A 170 -0.53 -9.05 -2.51
CA LEU A 170 0.63 -9.50 -3.29
C LEU A 170 0.56 -9.07 -4.76
N PHE A 171 -0.58 -9.31 -5.41
CA PHE A 171 -0.71 -9.12 -6.86
C PHE A 171 -0.72 -7.64 -7.25
N TYR A 172 -1.52 -6.82 -6.57
CA TYR A 172 -1.54 -5.40 -6.89
C TYR A 172 -0.25 -4.70 -6.47
N ALA A 173 0.32 -5.05 -5.32
CA ALA A 173 1.58 -4.47 -4.87
C ALA A 173 2.74 -4.86 -5.81
N PHE A 174 2.79 -6.10 -6.30
CA PHE A 174 3.76 -6.51 -7.31
C PHE A 174 3.58 -5.70 -8.60
N ALA A 175 2.35 -5.59 -9.13
CA ALA A 175 2.06 -4.85 -10.36
C ALA A 175 2.42 -3.36 -10.23
N LEU A 176 2.02 -2.71 -9.13
CA LEU A 176 2.42 -1.35 -8.81
C LEU A 176 3.94 -1.22 -8.65
N GLY A 177 4.55 -2.21 -8.01
CA GLY A 177 5.99 -2.30 -7.83
C GLY A 177 6.77 -2.26 -9.14
N LEU A 178 6.24 -2.88 -10.21
CA LEU A 178 6.82 -2.81 -11.56
C LEU A 178 6.76 -1.37 -12.11
N VAL A 179 5.62 -0.69 -11.98
CA VAL A 179 5.45 0.68 -12.46
C VAL A 179 6.34 1.66 -11.69
N PHE A 180 6.31 1.61 -10.36
CA PHE A 180 7.15 2.46 -9.50
C PHE A 180 8.64 2.23 -9.75
N GLY A 181 9.04 0.95 -9.87
CA GLY A 181 10.42 0.56 -10.18
C GLY A 181 10.86 1.07 -11.55
N TYR A 182 10.02 0.95 -12.57
CA TYR A 182 10.28 1.48 -13.90
C TYR A 182 10.41 3.01 -13.90
N VAL A 183 9.48 3.72 -13.26
CA VAL A 183 9.51 5.18 -13.15
C VAL A 183 10.79 5.64 -12.44
N TYR A 184 11.15 4.99 -11.33
CA TYR A 184 12.39 5.30 -10.61
C TYR A 184 13.62 5.01 -11.47
N LEU A 185 13.68 3.85 -12.13
CA LEU A 185 14.81 3.48 -12.99
C LEU A 185 15.04 4.49 -14.12
N LYS A 186 13.96 4.99 -14.75
CA LYS A 186 14.04 5.95 -15.86
C LYS A 186 14.26 7.40 -15.42
N THR A 187 14.02 7.73 -14.16
CA THR A 187 14.14 9.12 -13.69
C THR A 187 15.24 9.33 -12.67
N GLY A 188 15.67 8.30 -11.94
CA GLY A 188 16.59 8.41 -10.81
C GLY A 188 16.05 9.28 -9.65
N LYS A 189 14.76 9.67 -9.70
CA LYS A 189 14.14 10.60 -8.75
C LYS A 189 12.99 9.93 -8.00
N LEU A 190 13.17 9.66 -6.71
CA LEU A 190 12.16 9.04 -5.85
C LEU A 190 10.83 9.79 -5.80
N ARG A 191 10.86 11.13 -5.93
CA ARG A 191 9.65 11.96 -5.83
C ARG A 191 8.51 11.51 -6.75
N TYR A 192 8.84 10.96 -7.92
CA TYR A 192 7.83 10.51 -8.88
C TYR A 192 7.17 9.20 -8.44
N SER A 193 7.93 8.21 -8.01
CA SER A 193 7.38 6.95 -7.50
C SER A 193 6.70 7.14 -6.15
N ILE A 194 7.25 7.99 -5.26
CA ILE A 194 6.58 8.37 -4.00
C ILE A 194 5.22 9.01 -4.28
N GLY A 195 5.14 9.98 -5.20
CA GLY A 195 3.88 10.66 -5.51
C GLY A 195 2.84 9.72 -6.11
N LEU A 196 3.23 8.80 -7.00
CA LEU A 196 2.33 7.75 -7.51
C LEU A 196 1.86 6.82 -6.39
N HIS A 197 2.76 6.40 -5.52
CA HIS A 197 2.43 5.52 -4.40
C HIS A 197 1.48 6.20 -3.39
N MET A 198 1.76 7.47 -3.03
CA MET A 198 0.85 8.27 -2.21
C MET A 198 -0.55 8.39 -2.82
N LEU A 199 -0.64 8.62 -4.14
CA LEU A 199 -1.90 8.68 -4.85
C LEU A 199 -2.69 7.37 -4.72
N ILE A 200 -2.03 6.23 -4.95
CA ILE A 200 -2.66 4.91 -4.85
C ILE A 200 -3.12 4.61 -3.43
N ASN A 201 -2.29 4.91 -2.44
CA ASN A 201 -2.65 4.70 -1.04
C ASN A 201 -3.79 5.64 -0.61
N PHE A 202 -3.81 6.88 -1.08
CA PHE A 202 -4.92 7.80 -0.83
C PHE A 202 -6.24 7.28 -1.45
N ILE A 203 -6.20 6.82 -2.69
CA ILE A 203 -7.38 6.25 -3.37
C ILE A 203 -7.86 5.00 -2.61
N GLY A 204 -6.97 4.07 -2.28
CA GLY A 204 -7.33 2.79 -1.65
C GLY A 204 -7.75 2.89 -0.19
N SER A 205 -7.12 3.79 0.60
CA SER A 205 -7.35 3.86 2.05
C SER A 205 -8.28 5.00 2.50
N VAL A 206 -8.49 6.01 1.67
CA VAL A 206 -9.35 7.16 2.01
C VAL A 206 -10.55 7.25 1.09
N VAL A 207 -10.32 7.36 -0.23
CA VAL A 207 -11.40 7.58 -1.20
C VAL A 207 -12.31 6.36 -1.31
N GLY A 208 -11.73 5.17 -1.50
CA GLY A 208 -12.49 3.92 -1.64
C GLY A 208 -13.38 3.62 -0.43
N PRO A 209 -12.85 3.54 0.80
CA PRO A 209 -13.64 3.32 2.02
C PRO A 209 -14.72 4.38 2.24
N PHE A 210 -14.41 5.65 1.95
CA PHE A 210 -15.39 6.72 2.07
C PHE A 210 -16.62 6.50 1.17
N PHE A 211 -16.43 6.13 -0.09
CA PHE A 211 -17.55 5.81 -0.98
C PHE A 211 -18.26 4.53 -0.56
N LEU A 212 -17.54 3.48 -0.16
CA LEU A 212 -18.14 2.24 0.31
C LEU A 212 -19.02 2.46 1.55
N GLU A 213 -18.58 3.27 2.51
CA GLU A 213 -19.38 3.62 3.68
C GLU A 213 -20.70 4.31 3.29
N LYS A 214 -20.65 5.25 2.35
CA LYS A 214 -21.85 5.94 1.86
C LYS A 214 -22.80 5.03 1.08
N LEU A 215 -22.24 4.06 0.33
CA LEU A 215 -23.04 3.09 -0.43
C LEU A 215 -23.63 2.00 0.49
N ALA A 216 -23.00 1.66 1.61
CA ALA A 216 -23.52 0.67 2.56
C ALA A 216 -24.86 1.09 3.17
N VAL A 217 -25.17 2.39 3.17
CA VAL A 217 -26.49 2.89 3.57
C VAL A 217 -27.59 2.36 2.67
N LEU A 218 -27.32 2.07 1.38
CA LEU A 218 -28.30 1.50 0.46
C LEU A 218 -28.74 0.07 0.86
N ASP A 219 -27.83 -0.72 1.44
CA ASP A 219 -28.12 -2.09 1.87
C ASP A 219 -29.08 -2.13 3.08
N THR A 220 -29.19 -1.02 3.83
CA THR A 220 -30.09 -0.92 5.00
C THR A 220 -31.49 -0.45 4.65
N MET A 221 -31.75 -0.10 3.38
CA MET A 221 -33.06 0.35 2.93
C MET A 221 -33.95 -0.84 2.52
N GLU A 222 -34.94 -1.16 3.33
CA GLU A 222 -35.93 -2.21 3.03
C GLU A 222 -36.84 -1.87 1.82
N THR A 223 -36.99 -0.58 1.51
CA THR A 223 -37.76 -0.11 0.34
C THR A 223 -37.01 1.04 -0.34
N MET A 224 -36.90 0.98 -1.67
CA MET A 224 -36.37 2.10 -2.46
C MET A 224 -37.41 3.24 -2.52
N ASP A 225 -37.41 4.12 -1.53
CA ASP A 225 -38.12 5.38 -1.59
C ASP A 225 -37.23 6.45 -2.23
N MET A 226 -37.77 7.17 -3.22
CA MET A 226 -37.06 8.27 -3.89
C MET A 226 -36.60 9.36 -2.91
N ALA A 227 -37.36 9.61 -1.85
CA ALA A 227 -36.97 10.55 -0.80
C ALA A 227 -35.75 10.11 -0.01
N ALA A 228 -35.55 8.81 0.14
CA ALA A 228 -34.39 8.24 0.80
C ALA A 228 -33.13 8.24 -0.08
N LEU A 229 -33.29 8.33 -1.40
CA LEU A 229 -32.18 8.43 -2.36
C LEU A 229 -31.63 9.87 -2.49
N GLU A 230 -32.42 10.89 -2.21
CA GLU A 230 -32.01 12.29 -2.37
C GLU A 230 -30.70 12.64 -1.66
N PRO A 231 -30.46 12.30 -0.36
CA PRO A 231 -29.22 12.60 0.33
C PRO A 231 -28.03 11.76 -0.16
N ILE A 232 -28.28 10.64 -0.84
CA ILE A 232 -27.27 9.69 -1.32
C ILE A 232 -26.90 9.97 -2.78
N LEU A 233 -27.79 10.59 -3.54
CA LEU A 233 -27.61 10.83 -4.98
C LEU A 233 -26.30 11.55 -5.33
N PRO A 234 -25.83 12.59 -4.62
CA PRO A 234 -24.53 13.20 -4.88
C PRO A 234 -23.37 12.22 -4.74
N TRP A 235 -23.47 11.28 -3.79
CA TRP A 235 -22.44 10.27 -3.56
C TRP A 235 -22.47 9.18 -4.62
N LEU A 236 -23.63 8.76 -5.10
CA LEU A 236 -23.77 7.84 -6.23
C LEU A 236 -23.20 8.44 -7.51
N LEU A 237 -23.47 9.70 -7.78
CA LEU A 237 -22.91 10.44 -8.92
C LEU A 237 -21.39 10.58 -8.78
N GLY A 238 -20.90 10.92 -7.57
CA GLY A 238 -19.47 11.00 -7.28
C GLY A 238 -18.76 9.65 -7.44
N PHE A 239 -19.39 8.56 -6.97
CA PHE A 239 -18.86 7.21 -7.18
C PHE A 239 -18.89 6.80 -8.65
N GLY A 240 -19.98 7.10 -9.36
CA GLY A 240 -20.09 6.88 -10.80
C GLY A 240 -19.01 7.62 -11.59
N ALA A 241 -18.78 8.90 -11.26
CA ALA A 241 -17.69 9.69 -11.83
C ALA A 241 -16.31 9.11 -11.50
N TYR A 242 -16.10 8.68 -10.26
CA TYR A 242 -14.89 8.00 -9.83
C TYR A 242 -14.64 6.70 -10.62
N VAL A 243 -15.67 5.86 -10.79
CA VAL A 243 -15.59 4.64 -11.59
C VAL A 243 -15.32 4.95 -13.06
N LEU A 244 -15.97 5.98 -13.64
CA LEU A 244 -15.73 6.37 -15.02
C LEU A 244 -14.29 6.86 -15.25
N VAL A 245 -13.70 7.58 -14.31
CA VAL A 245 -12.28 7.97 -14.35
C VAL A 245 -11.36 6.75 -14.31
N LEU A 246 -11.83 5.63 -13.74
CA LEU A 246 -11.05 4.39 -13.66
C LEU A 246 -11.13 3.53 -14.93
N ILE A 247 -12.23 3.64 -15.67
CA ILE A 247 -12.51 2.78 -16.84
C ILE A 247 -12.15 3.51 -18.16
N GLY A 248 -12.19 4.85 -18.20
CA GLY A 248 -11.88 5.70 -19.37
C GLY A 248 -10.43 6.06 -19.49
#